data_63a8fa6a39729e4aa055f2a0725dd890
#
_entry.id   63a8fa6a39729e4aa055f2a0725dd890
#
_cell.length_a   1.000
_cell.length_b   1.000
_cell.length_c   1.000
_cell.angle_alpha   90.00
_cell.angle_beta   90.00
_cell.angle_gamma   90.00
#
_symmetry.space_group_name_H-M   'P 1'
#
loop_
_entity.id
_entity.type
_entity.pdbx_description
1 polymer ?
#
loop_
_entity_poly.entity_id
_entity_poly.type
_entity_poly.pdbx_seq_one_letter_code
_entity_poly.pdbx_strand_id
1 'polypeptide(L)'
;GLNFSNYNNAIADDALESGRSKISAKQRADRYAKFTDIWQADAPAIALYQPKFDYIHIRNVKALDASTEVVNPVDRYVDVQYWATEKKSVYKTP
;
A
#
# COMPACT_ATOMS: atom_id res chain seq x y z
N GLY A 1 6.94 -9.68 11.56
CA GLY A 1 7.80 -9.01 10.60
C GLY A 1 9.27 -9.25 10.93
N LEU A 2 10.14 -9.06 9.95
CA LEU A 2 11.58 -9.22 10.15
C LEU A 2 12.17 -7.89 10.65
N ASN A 3 12.75 -7.89 11.85
CA ASN A 3 13.44 -6.73 12.41
C ASN A 3 14.95 -6.88 12.20
N PHE A 4 15.41 -6.58 10.99
CA PHE A 4 16.82 -6.74 10.61
C PHE A 4 17.77 -5.80 11.37
N SER A 5 17.30 -4.63 11.81
CA SER A 5 18.10 -3.67 12.55
C SER A 5 18.15 -3.96 14.05
N ASN A 6 17.41 -4.95 14.51
CA ASN A 6 17.18 -5.22 15.95
C ASN A 6 16.72 -3.96 16.72
N TYR A 7 15.94 -3.12 16.03
CA TYR A 7 15.42 -1.89 16.61
C TYR A 7 14.44 -2.20 17.74
N ASN A 8 14.61 -1.52 18.87
CA ASN A 8 13.79 -1.69 20.05
C ASN A 8 13.53 -0.32 20.67
N ASN A 9 12.30 0.17 20.54
CA ASN A 9 11.83 1.42 21.14
C ASN A 9 10.36 1.28 21.52
N ALA A 10 10.08 1.27 22.83
CA ALA A 10 8.74 1.06 23.34
C ALA A 10 7.70 2.10 22.87
N ILE A 11 8.11 3.35 22.61
CA ILE A 11 7.22 4.40 22.13
C ILE A 11 6.87 4.19 20.65
N ALA A 12 7.83 3.69 19.87
CA ALA A 12 7.60 3.30 18.48
C ALA A 12 6.66 2.09 18.40
N ASP A 13 6.85 1.10 19.26
CA ASP A 13 6.00 -0.11 19.32
C ASP A 13 4.57 0.25 19.70
N ASP A 14 4.37 1.11 20.72
CA ASP A 14 3.04 1.62 21.11
C ASP A 14 2.35 2.36 19.94
N ALA A 15 3.10 3.19 19.20
CA ALA A 15 2.55 3.89 18.05
C ALA A 15 2.09 2.93 16.95
N LEU A 16 2.86 1.88 16.65
CA LEU A 16 2.49 0.85 15.68
C LEU A 16 1.31 0.01 16.13
N GLU A 17 1.30 -0.43 17.39
CA GLU A 17 0.21 -1.25 17.94
C GLU A 17 -1.09 -0.46 17.97
N SER A 18 -1.06 0.76 18.49
CA SER A 18 -2.24 1.63 18.51
C SER A 18 -2.73 2.00 17.10
N GLY A 19 -1.82 2.10 16.11
CA GLY A 19 -2.18 2.34 14.71
C GLY A 19 -2.92 1.17 14.05
N ARG A 20 -2.74 -0.08 14.55
CA ARG A 20 -3.43 -1.28 14.05
C ARG A 20 -4.80 -1.50 14.67
N SER A 21 -5.14 -0.79 15.73
CA SER A 21 -6.43 -0.91 16.41
C SER A 21 -7.58 -0.38 15.55
N LYS A 22 -8.84 -0.65 15.96
CA LYS A 22 -10.04 -0.12 15.30
C LYS A 22 -10.20 1.37 15.60
N ILE A 23 -9.53 2.22 14.83
CA ILE A 23 -9.55 3.68 14.92
C ILE A 23 -9.91 4.29 13.57
N SER A 24 -10.24 5.60 13.55
CA SER A 24 -10.50 6.31 12.30
C SER A 24 -9.22 6.41 11.44
N ALA A 25 -9.40 6.61 10.13
CA ALA A 25 -8.28 6.78 9.20
C ALA A 25 -7.34 7.93 9.63
N LYS A 26 -7.91 9.05 10.11
CA LYS A 26 -7.14 10.19 10.62
C LYS A 26 -6.28 9.80 11.82
N GLN A 27 -6.88 9.16 12.83
CA GLN A 27 -6.14 8.71 14.01
C GLN A 27 -5.03 7.71 13.64
N ARG A 28 -5.27 6.82 12.69
CA ARG A 28 -4.26 5.90 12.19
C ARG A 28 -3.10 6.63 11.52
N ALA A 29 -3.38 7.62 10.68
CA ALA A 29 -2.35 8.45 10.06
C ALA A 29 -1.50 9.16 11.12
N ASP A 30 -2.13 9.76 12.14
CA ASP A 30 -1.43 10.43 13.24
C ASP A 30 -0.50 9.46 14.02
N ARG A 31 -0.93 8.20 14.23
CA ARG A 31 -0.11 7.17 14.90
C ARG A 31 1.09 6.74 14.07
N TYR A 32 0.89 6.53 12.78
CA TYR A 32 2.00 6.21 11.88
C TYR A 32 2.96 7.38 11.66
N ALA A 33 2.46 8.63 11.63
CA ALA A 33 3.32 9.82 11.60
C ALA A 33 4.22 9.86 12.84
N LYS A 34 3.65 9.65 14.05
CA LYS A 34 4.43 9.58 15.30
C LYS A 34 5.51 8.50 15.23
N PHE A 35 5.19 7.30 14.72
CA PHE A 35 6.18 6.25 14.51
C PHE A 35 7.30 6.73 13.57
N THR A 36 6.94 7.36 12.45
CA THR A 36 7.90 7.85 11.46
C THR A 36 8.86 8.88 12.07
N ASP A 37 8.36 9.80 12.87
CA ASP A 37 9.18 10.81 13.54
C ASP A 37 10.21 10.18 14.50
N ILE A 38 9.77 9.17 15.28
CA ILE A 38 10.65 8.44 16.20
C ILE A 38 11.70 7.65 15.41
N TRP A 39 11.26 6.93 14.36
CA TRP A 39 12.14 6.15 13.49
C TRP A 39 13.22 7.03 12.84
N GLN A 40 12.85 8.21 12.35
CA GLN A 40 13.80 9.16 11.74
C GLN A 40 14.78 9.71 12.77
N ALA A 41 14.31 10.01 13.98
CA ALA A 41 15.18 10.50 15.06
C ALA A 41 16.21 9.47 15.51
N ASP A 42 15.77 8.20 15.65
CA ASP A 42 16.64 7.10 16.09
C ASP A 42 17.52 6.54 14.96
N ALA A 43 17.12 6.79 13.69
CA ALA A 43 17.84 6.36 12.48
C ALA A 43 18.34 4.89 12.51
N PRO A 44 17.49 3.90 12.85
CA PRO A 44 17.92 2.51 12.99
C PRO A 44 18.28 1.85 11.65
N ALA A 45 17.94 2.48 10.54
CA ALA A 45 18.28 2.06 9.18
C ALA A 45 18.38 3.26 8.24
N ILE A 46 19.17 3.12 7.20
CA ILE A 46 19.31 4.12 6.13
C ILE A 46 18.72 3.53 4.85
N ALA A 47 17.71 4.20 4.31
CA ALA A 47 17.16 3.84 3.01
C ALA A 47 18.13 4.26 1.90
N LEU A 48 18.59 3.32 1.08
CA LEU A 48 19.51 3.59 -0.01
C LEU A 48 18.76 3.90 -1.31
N TYR A 49 17.77 3.10 -1.64
CA TYR A 49 16.95 3.28 -2.84
C TYR A 49 15.65 2.48 -2.76
N GLN A 50 14.67 2.89 -3.53
CA GLN A 50 13.46 2.12 -3.77
C GLN A 50 13.48 1.68 -5.25
N PRO A 51 13.52 0.38 -5.54
CA PRO A 51 13.49 -0.08 -6.92
C PRO A 51 12.15 0.26 -7.56
N LYS A 52 12.19 0.73 -8.80
CA LYS A 52 10.99 0.88 -9.64
C LYS A 52 10.76 -0.42 -10.39
N PHE A 53 9.52 -0.73 -10.67
CA PHE A 53 9.19 -1.77 -11.62
C PHE A 53 8.23 -1.21 -12.68
N ASP A 54 8.37 -1.70 -13.90
CA ASP A 54 7.53 -1.31 -15.01
C ASP A 54 6.41 -2.35 -15.17
N TYR A 55 5.16 -1.87 -15.12
CA TYR A 55 4.01 -2.70 -15.43
C TYR A 55 3.51 -2.41 -16.83
N ILE A 56 3.74 -3.34 -17.74
CA ILE A 56 3.38 -3.22 -19.14
C ILE A 56 2.20 -4.12 -19.44
N HIS A 57 1.15 -3.55 -20.01
CA HIS A 57 -0.01 -4.28 -20.50
C HIS A 57 -0.40 -3.82 -21.89
N ILE A 58 -1.10 -4.67 -22.64
CA ILE A 58 -1.64 -4.30 -23.95
C ILE A 58 -2.77 -3.28 -23.77
N ARG A 59 -2.87 -2.34 -24.73
CA ARG A 59 -3.85 -1.24 -24.66
C ARG A 59 -5.31 -1.70 -24.55
N ASN A 60 -5.62 -2.89 -25.00
CA ASN A 60 -6.98 -3.42 -25.00
C ASN A 60 -7.46 -3.92 -23.63
N VAL A 61 -6.53 -4.19 -22.69
CA VAL A 61 -6.91 -4.56 -21.32
C VAL A 61 -7.33 -3.30 -20.59
N LYS A 62 -8.55 -3.31 -20.07
CA LYS A 62 -9.14 -2.23 -19.27
C LYS A 62 -9.32 -2.71 -17.83
N ALA A 63 -8.67 -2.04 -16.92
CA ALA A 63 -8.92 -2.19 -15.49
C ALA A 63 -10.15 -1.35 -15.09
N LEU A 64 -10.74 -1.69 -13.97
CA LEU A 64 -11.88 -0.95 -13.42
C LEU A 64 -11.45 0.45 -12.96
N ASP A 65 -10.33 0.52 -12.28
CA ASP A 65 -9.74 1.77 -11.78
C ASP A 65 -8.26 1.86 -12.21
N ALA A 66 -7.99 2.79 -13.13
CA ALA A 66 -6.64 3.03 -13.62
C ALA A 66 -5.78 3.86 -12.64
N SER A 67 -6.38 4.37 -11.56
CA SER A 67 -5.70 5.20 -10.54
C SER A 67 -5.19 4.40 -9.34
N THR A 68 -5.42 3.09 -9.29
CA THR A 68 -4.94 2.24 -8.21
C THR A 68 -3.42 2.30 -8.13
N GLU A 69 -2.91 2.79 -7.00
CA GLU A 69 -1.48 2.79 -6.75
C GLU A 69 -0.96 1.35 -6.62
N VAL A 70 0.08 1.05 -7.37
CA VAL A 70 0.76 -0.24 -7.33
C VAL A 70 2.07 -0.06 -6.57
N VAL A 71 2.09 -0.51 -5.32
CA VAL A 71 3.27 -0.42 -4.43
C VAL A 71 4.13 -1.67 -4.56
N ASN A 72 3.50 -2.83 -4.68
CA ASN A 72 4.18 -4.11 -4.87
C ASN A 72 3.79 -4.74 -6.21
N PRO A 73 4.66 -5.59 -6.80
CA PRO A 73 4.33 -6.26 -8.06
C PRO A 73 3.02 -7.08 -8.04
N VAL A 74 2.60 -7.55 -6.87
CA VAL A 74 1.35 -8.30 -6.69
C VAL A 74 0.12 -7.41 -6.77
N ASP A 75 0.22 -6.14 -6.39
CA ASP A 75 -0.90 -5.19 -6.36
C ASP A 75 -1.49 -4.97 -7.77
N ARG A 76 -0.73 -5.26 -8.84
CA ARG A 76 -1.23 -5.24 -10.22
C ARG A 76 -2.44 -6.14 -10.47
N TYR A 77 -2.69 -7.11 -9.61
CA TYR A 77 -3.79 -8.05 -9.75
C TYR A 77 -4.97 -7.77 -8.81
N VAL A 78 -4.93 -6.68 -8.05
CA VAL A 78 -5.95 -6.36 -7.03
C VAL A 78 -7.35 -6.31 -7.61
N ASP A 79 -7.50 -5.85 -8.84
CA ASP A 79 -8.76 -5.73 -9.55
C ASP A 79 -8.89 -6.67 -10.77
N VAL A 80 -8.05 -7.73 -10.85
CA VAL A 80 -8.00 -8.65 -12.00
C VAL A 80 -9.36 -9.24 -12.36
N GLN A 81 -10.24 -9.45 -11.38
CA GLN A 81 -11.60 -9.96 -11.59
C GLN A 81 -12.50 -8.99 -12.41
N TYR A 82 -12.10 -7.74 -12.53
CA TYR A 82 -12.84 -6.70 -13.28
C TYR A 82 -12.18 -6.35 -14.61
N TRP A 83 -11.07 -7.00 -14.96
CA TRP A 83 -10.40 -6.74 -16.22
C TRP A 83 -11.25 -7.19 -17.39
N ALA A 84 -11.30 -6.34 -18.42
CA ALA A 84 -12.03 -6.60 -19.64
C ALA A 84 -11.20 -6.21 -20.86
N THR A 85 -11.37 -6.94 -21.95
CA THR A 85 -10.74 -6.63 -23.25
C THR A 85 -11.63 -5.79 -24.14
N GLU A 86 -12.95 -5.85 -23.92
CA GLU A 86 -13.95 -5.10 -24.66
C GLU A 86 -15.07 -4.59 -23.74
N LYS A 87 -15.60 -3.41 -24.06
CA LYS A 87 -16.86 -2.91 -23.48
C LYS A 87 -17.95 -3.09 -24.54
N LYS A 88 -18.95 -3.89 -24.25
CA LYS A 88 -20.15 -4.05 -25.07
C LYS A 88 -21.38 -3.61 -24.31
N SER A 89 -22.30 -2.95 -25.00
CA SER A 89 -23.64 -2.73 -24.46
C SER A 89 -24.36 -4.08 -24.49
N VAL A 90 -24.79 -4.52 -23.33
CA VAL A 90 -25.66 -5.70 -23.20
C VAL A 90 -27.07 -5.24 -22.91
N TYR A 91 -28.06 -5.82 -23.59
CA TYR A 91 -29.44 -5.57 -23.26
C TYR A 91 -29.71 -6.13 -21.86
N LYS A 92 -30.26 -5.30 -20.96
CA LYS A 92 -30.86 -5.84 -19.74
C LYS A 92 -32.02 -6.73 -20.17
N THR A 93 -31.91 -8.00 -19.90
CA THR A 93 -33.10 -8.88 -19.90
C THR A 93 -34.08 -8.36 -18.86
N PRO A 94 -35.36 -8.19 -19.21
CA PRO A 94 -36.39 -7.74 -18.28
C PRO A 94 -36.56 -8.68 -17.11
#